data_77639d7b794fc237244136cad523e808
#
_entry.id   77639d7b794fc237244136cad523e808
#
_cell.length_a   1.000
_cell.length_b   1.000
_cell.length_c   1.000
_cell.angle_alpha   90.00
_cell.angle_beta   90.00
_cell.angle_gamma   90.00
#
_symmetry.space_group_name_H-M   'P 1'
#
loop_
_entity.id
_entity.type
_entity.pdbx_description
1 polymer ?
#
loop_
_entity_poly.entity_id
_entity_poly.type
_entity_poly.pdbx_seq_one_letter_code
_entity_poly.pdbx_strand_id
1 'polypeptide(L)'
;LENATIFQRFNRYPLIIDPAGQATEFIKQFYSSKKLNTTSFTDTNFLKILESALRFGYPILVQDVEKIDPIMNSLLNKEIHKQSGRNLIRIGDQEIDFSHTFNMFMVTRDSSCHFTPDLCSRVTFLNFTITPSSLQNQILDIILKNERPEVNKAKEDLIKAQREFKLQLRQLEEDLLTALNSEGNLLENDEVMSRLEDIKKKSHDISIEVSKSEDVMKELQSTMNEYAPLANKSARIFFALDTLETLHYLYRYSLSFLM
;
A
#
# COMPACT_ATOMS: atom_id res chain seq x y z
N LEU A 1 -0.60 5.15 -0.64
CA LEU A 1 -0.88 4.77 0.76
C LEU A 1 -1.99 3.72 0.84
N GLU A 2 -3.13 3.91 0.18
CA GLU A 2 -4.25 2.95 0.20
C GLU A 2 -3.82 1.58 -0.31
N ASN A 3 -3.19 1.50 -1.47
CA ASN A 3 -2.67 0.24 -2.02
C ASN A 3 -1.66 -0.44 -1.08
N ALA A 4 -0.79 0.33 -0.40
CA ALA A 4 0.16 -0.21 0.56
C ALA A 4 -0.54 -0.76 1.81
N THR A 5 -1.64 -0.14 2.24
CA THR A 5 -2.45 -0.61 3.37
C THR A 5 -3.20 -1.90 3.01
N ILE A 6 -3.78 -1.96 1.80
CA ILE A 6 -4.46 -3.15 1.30
C ILE A 6 -3.46 -4.32 1.20
N PHE A 7 -2.30 -4.07 0.63
CA PHE A 7 -1.20 -5.01 0.52
C PHE A 7 -0.83 -5.70 1.86
N GLN A 8 -0.88 -4.97 2.98
CA GLN A 8 -0.52 -5.49 4.28
C GLN A 8 -1.66 -6.18 5.04
N ARG A 9 -2.90 -5.77 4.81
CA ARG A 9 -4.04 -6.14 5.65
C ARG A 9 -4.97 -7.19 5.06
N PHE A 10 -4.90 -7.45 3.76
CA PHE A 10 -5.79 -8.42 3.14
C PHE A 10 -5.30 -9.87 3.30
N ASN A 11 -6.25 -10.76 3.58
CA ASN A 11 -5.98 -12.19 3.76
C ASN A 11 -5.69 -12.93 2.44
N ARG A 12 -6.09 -12.36 1.30
CA ARG A 12 -5.86 -12.95 -0.02
C ARG A 12 -4.54 -12.49 -0.59
N TYR A 13 -3.89 -13.31 -1.40
CA TYR A 13 -2.65 -12.91 -2.06
C TYR A 13 -2.92 -11.79 -3.06
N PRO A 14 -2.10 -10.72 -3.05
CA PRO A 14 -2.28 -9.59 -3.96
C PRO A 14 -1.81 -9.94 -5.37
N LEU A 15 -2.64 -9.59 -6.36
CA LEU A 15 -2.29 -9.52 -7.77
C LEU A 15 -2.20 -8.06 -8.18
N ILE A 16 -1.01 -7.61 -8.55
CA ILE A 16 -0.65 -6.22 -8.72
C ILE A 16 -0.48 -5.93 -10.21
N ILE A 17 -1.21 -4.94 -10.70
CA ILE A 17 -1.05 -4.42 -12.05
C ILE A 17 -0.08 -3.24 -11.96
N ASP A 18 1.14 -3.41 -12.46
CA ASP A 18 2.24 -2.45 -12.30
C ASP A 18 3.00 -2.25 -13.61
N PRO A 19 2.44 -1.50 -14.56
CA PRO A 19 3.12 -1.24 -15.84
C PRO A 19 4.42 -0.45 -15.67
N ALA A 20 4.52 0.39 -14.65
CA ALA A 20 5.65 1.27 -14.40
C ALA A 20 6.75 0.68 -13.49
N GLY A 21 6.53 -0.48 -12.88
CA GLY A 21 7.48 -1.13 -11.97
C GLY A 21 7.57 -0.54 -10.57
N GLN A 22 6.72 0.43 -10.22
CA GLN A 22 6.74 1.10 -8.91
C GLN A 22 6.40 0.17 -7.75
N ALA A 23 5.41 -0.69 -7.94
CA ALA A 23 5.03 -1.66 -6.92
C ALA A 23 6.14 -2.69 -6.69
N THR A 24 6.79 -3.11 -7.76
CA THR A 24 7.92 -4.05 -7.71
C THR A 24 9.08 -3.48 -6.90
N GLU A 25 9.44 -2.22 -7.12
CA GLU A 25 10.48 -1.53 -6.33
C GLU A 25 10.06 -1.37 -4.87
N PHE A 26 8.82 -0.96 -4.63
CA PHE A 26 8.28 -0.83 -3.28
C PHE A 26 8.35 -2.16 -2.50
N ILE A 27 7.96 -3.27 -3.12
CA ILE A 27 8.02 -4.60 -2.49
C ILE A 27 9.47 -4.98 -2.18
N LYS A 28 10.40 -4.77 -3.10
CA LYS A 28 11.82 -5.05 -2.88
C LYS A 28 12.41 -4.23 -1.74
N GLN A 29 12.07 -2.96 -1.65
CA GLN A 29 12.50 -2.08 -0.55
C GLN A 29 11.87 -2.49 0.78
N PHE A 30 10.57 -2.78 0.80
CA PHE A 30 9.86 -3.17 2.01
C PHE A 30 10.37 -4.49 2.60
N TYR A 31 10.72 -5.45 1.75
CA TYR A 31 11.27 -6.74 2.15
C TYR A 31 12.81 -6.81 2.07
N SER A 32 13.51 -5.67 2.00
CA SER A 32 14.98 -5.63 1.94
C SER A 32 15.67 -6.32 3.14
N SER A 33 15.03 -6.32 4.30
CA SER A 33 15.50 -7.01 5.52
C SER A 33 15.20 -8.52 5.54
N LYS A 34 14.31 -9.00 4.65
CA LYS A 34 13.93 -10.41 4.54
C LYS A 34 14.40 -10.96 3.20
N LYS A 35 14.66 -12.28 3.16
CA LYS A 35 15.04 -12.95 1.92
C LYS A 35 13.84 -13.02 0.97
N LEU A 36 13.68 -12.02 0.10
CA LEU A 36 12.66 -12.00 -0.95
C LEU A 36 13.16 -12.82 -2.15
N ASN A 37 12.43 -13.87 -2.49
CA ASN A 37 12.70 -14.65 -3.70
C ASN A 37 11.90 -14.05 -4.85
N THR A 38 12.58 -13.70 -5.94
CA THR A 38 11.94 -13.22 -7.18
C THR A 38 11.98 -14.33 -8.22
N THR A 39 10.84 -14.64 -8.84
CA THR A 39 10.71 -15.69 -9.85
C THR A 39 9.59 -15.34 -10.82
N SER A 40 9.41 -16.16 -11.86
CA SER A 40 8.30 -16.09 -12.81
C SER A 40 7.67 -17.48 -12.97
N PHE A 41 6.41 -17.54 -13.39
CA PHE A 41 5.76 -18.84 -13.70
C PHE A 41 6.44 -19.58 -14.85
N THR A 42 7.18 -18.87 -15.70
CA THR A 42 7.91 -19.47 -16.82
C THR A 42 9.26 -20.09 -16.41
N ASP A 43 9.71 -19.83 -15.18
CA ASP A 43 10.96 -20.37 -14.66
C ASP A 43 10.86 -21.88 -14.42
N THR A 44 11.81 -22.65 -14.93
CA THR A 44 11.89 -24.10 -14.72
C THR A 44 12.05 -24.50 -13.26
N ASN A 45 12.62 -23.62 -12.45
CA ASN A 45 12.86 -23.82 -11.02
C ASN A 45 11.74 -23.24 -10.12
N PHE A 46 10.67 -22.70 -10.72
CA PHE A 46 9.59 -22.04 -9.98
C PHE A 46 9.05 -22.92 -8.84
N LEU A 47 8.70 -24.16 -9.12
CA LEU A 47 8.13 -25.07 -8.10
C LEU A 47 9.09 -25.33 -6.94
N LYS A 48 10.39 -25.47 -7.20
CA LYS A 48 11.40 -25.67 -6.15
C LYS A 48 11.56 -24.43 -5.27
N ILE A 49 11.54 -23.24 -5.89
CA ILE A 49 11.61 -21.97 -5.18
C ILE A 49 10.36 -21.79 -4.33
N LEU A 50 9.18 -22.10 -4.89
CA LEU A 50 7.91 -22.04 -4.19
C LEU A 50 7.88 -23.01 -3.00
N GLU A 51 8.29 -24.26 -3.18
CA GLU A 51 8.38 -25.26 -2.12
C GLU A 51 9.27 -24.77 -0.96
N SER A 52 10.45 -24.26 -1.27
CA SER A 52 11.35 -23.73 -0.25
C SER A 52 10.76 -22.51 0.46
N ALA A 53 10.09 -21.63 -0.27
CA ALA A 53 9.43 -20.43 0.29
C ALA A 53 8.27 -20.81 1.22
N LEU A 54 7.46 -21.79 0.85
CA LEU A 54 6.36 -22.31 1.67
C LEU A 54 6.86 -22.93 2.97
N ARG A 55 7.89 -23.75 2.89
CA ARG A 55 8.46 -24.47 4.03
C ARG A 55 9.13 -23.54 5.02
N PHE A 56 9.93 -22.59 4.55
CA PHE A 56 10.69 -21.66 5.40
C PHE A 56 9.97 -20.33 5.67
N GLY A 57 8.83 -20.08 5.03
CA GLY A 57 8.06 -18.85 5.22
C GLY A 57 8.68 -17.61 4.60
N TYR A 58 9.47 -17.76 3.53
CA TYR A 58 10.04 -16.62 2.81
C TYR A 58 9.01 -15.97 1.91
N PRO A 59 9.00 -14.63 1.80
CA PRO A 59 8.17 -13.93 0.83
C PRO A 59 8.66 -14.23 -0.60
N ILE A 60 7.70 -14.41 -1.52
CA ILE A 60 7.97 -14.65 -2.93
C ILE A 60 7.31 -13.58 -3.78
N LEU A 61 8.05 -13.07 -4.76
CA LEU A 61 7.57 -12.14 -5.77
C LEU A 61 7.55 -12.84 -7.12
N VAL A 62 6.35 -13.09 -7.64
CA VAL A 62 6.15 -13.70 -8.95
C VAL A 62 5.91 -12.60 -9.97
N GLN A 63 6.77 -12.49 -10.96
CA GLN A 63 6.71 -11.46 -12.01
C GLN A 63 6.06 -12.04 -13.28
N ASP A 64 5.56 -11.12 -14.13
CA ASP A 64 4.99 -11.40 -15.44
C ASP A 64 3.84 -12.44 -15.37
N VAL A 65 2.90 -12.18 -14.43
CA VAL A 65 1.74 -13.04 -14.18
C VAL A 65 0.62 -12.70 -15.14
N GLU A 66 0.67 -13.23 -16.35
CA GLU A 66 -0.41 -13.08 -17.34
C GLU A 66 -1.42 -14.21 -17.24
N LYS A 67 -0.93 -15.40 -16.92
CA LYS A 67 -1.74 -16.60 -16.71
C LYS A 67 -1.28 -17.33 -15.47
N ILE A 68 -2.24 -17.79 -14.66
CA ILE A 68 -1.95 -18.56 -13.46
C ILE A 68 -2.31 -20.01 -13.73
N ASP A 69 -1.39 -20.91 -13.43
CA ASP A 69 -1.62 -22.33 -13.55
C ASP A 69 -2.66 -22.79 -12.50
N PRO A 70 -3.67 -23.60 -12.88
CA PRO A 70 -4.65 -24.17 -11.94
C PRO A 70 -4.03 -24.92 -10.75
N ILE A 71 -2.80 -25.41 -10.86
CA ILE A 71 -2.04 -26.03 -9.77
C ILE A 71 -1.93 -25.09 -8.55
N MET A 72 -1.91 -23.79 -8.78
CA MET A 72 -1.82 -22.77 -7.74
C MET A 72 -3.15 -22.53 -7.00
N ASN A 73 -4.25 -23.09 -7.45
CA ASN A 73 -5.58 -22.84 -6.87
C ASN A 73 -5.65 -23.20 -5.39
N SER A 74 -5.08 -24.35 -4.98
CA SER A 74 -5.04 -24.75 -3.57
C SER A 74 -4.27 -23.76 -2.71
N LEU A 75 -3.19 -23.17 -3.25
CA LEU A 75 -2.42 -22.14 -2.57
C LEU A 75 -3.20 -20.82 -2.49
N LEU A 76 -3.83 -20.40 -3.57
CA LEU A 76 -4.62 -19.15 -3.61
C LEU A 76 -5.83 -19.21 -2.69
N ASN A 77 -6.47 -20.37 -2.59
CA ASN A 77 -7.58 -20.62 -1.66
C ASN A 77 -7.13 -20.84 -0.22
N LYS A 78 -5.81 -20.96 0.04
CA LYS A 78 -5.25 -21.32 1.36
C LYS A 78 -5.85 -22.61 1.92
N GLU A 79 -5.94 -23.65 1.09
CA GLU A 79 -6.44 -24.96 1.48
C GLU A 79 -5.39 -25.70 2.33
N ILE A 80 -5.31 -25.27 3.60
CA ILE A 80 -4.33 -25.81 4.54
C ILE A 80 -4.96 -26.96 5.31
N HIS A 81 -4.34 -28.13 5.24
CA HIS A 81 -4.74 -29.31 6.00
C HIS A 81 -3.80 -29.53 7.19
N LYS A 82 -4.36 -29.85 8.34
CA LYS A 82 -3.56 -30.23 9.52
C LYS A 82 -3.45 -31.74 9.56
N GLN A 83 -2.22 -32.26 9.45
CA GLN A 83 -1.91 -33.67 9.59
C GLN A 83 -0.73 -33.83 10.54
N SER A 84 -0.89 -34.67 11.55
CA SER A 84 0.15 -34.96 12.54
C SER A 84 0.79 -33.70 13.20
N GLY A 85 -0.02 -32.64 13.42
CA GLY A 85 0.44 -31.38 14.01
C GLY A 85 1.18 -30.44 13.07
N ARG A 86 1.31 -30.79 11.78
CA ARG A 86 1.89 -29.94 10.74
C ARG A 86 0.80 -29.34 9.87
N ASN A 87 1.04 -28.12 9.40
CA ASN A 87 0.19 -27.51 8.38
C ASN A 87 0.74 -27.88 7.01
N LEU A 88 -0.06 -28.57 6.23
CA LEU A 88 0.30 -29.03 4.89
C LEU A 88 -0.58 -28.34 3.86
N ILE A 89 -0.02 -28.06 2.71
CA ILE A 89 -0.73 -27.59 1.53
C ILE A 89 -0.42 -28.50 0.35
N ARG A 90 -1.44 -28.81 -0.44
CA ARG A 90 -1.26 -29.65 -1.62
C ARG A 90 -1.03 -28.79 -2.86
N ILE A 91 0.08 -28.98 -3.54
CA ILE A 91 0.39 -28.34 -4.83
C ILE A 91 0.62 -29.44 -5.86
N GLY A 92 -0.33 -29.57 -6.79
CA GLY A 92 -0.34 -30.69 -7.71
C GLY A 92 -0.46 -32.03 -6.95
N ASP A 93 0.52 -32.90 -7.11
CA ASP A 93 0.57 -34.22 -6.45
C ASP A 93 1.41 -34.24 -5.17
N GLN A 94 2.02 -33.10 -4.78
CA GLN A 94 2.91 -33.04 -3.63
C GLN A 94 2.26 -32.32 -2.45
N GLU A 95 2.45 -32.87 -1.25
CA GLU A 95 2.11 -32.21 0.01
C GLU A 95 3.35 -31.50 0.58
N ILE A 96 3.23 -30.21 0.83
CA ILE A 96 4.34 -29.33 1.24
C ILE A 96 3.99 -28.72 2.61
N ASP A 97 4.97 -28.65 3.50
CA ASP A 97 4.83 -27.94 4.77
C ASP A 97 4.55 -26.46 4.54
N PHE A 98 3.50 -25.92 5.19
CA PHE A 98 3.08 -24.54 5.06
C PHE A 98 3.44 -23.71 6.28
N SER A 99 4.25 -22.69 6.10
CA SER A 99 4.57 -21.71 7.13
C SER A 99 3.59 -20.52 7.10
N HIS A 100 3.06 -20.14 8.27
CA HIS A 100 2.17 -18.97 8.39
C HIS A 100 2.81 -17.62 8.04
N THR A 101 4.15 -17.56 8.01
CA THR A 101 4.89 -16.35 7.63
C THR A 101 5.06 -16.19 6.13
N PHE A 102 4.63 -17.19 5.35
CA PHE A 102 4.69 -17.16 3.89
C PHE A 102 3.77 -16.08 3.31
N ASN A 103 4.32 -15.27 2.41
CA ASN A 103 3.58 -14.29 1.64
C ASN A 103 3.94 -14.39 0.16
N MET A 104 2.94 -14.28 -0.70
CA MET A 104 3.12 -14.31 -2.15
C MET A 104 2.58 -13.03 -2.77
N PHE A 105 3.37 -12.42 -3.63
CA PHE A 105 3.05 -11.24 -4.40
C PHE A 105 3.13 -11.57 -5.87
N MET A 106 2.07 -11.33 -6.59
CA MET A 106 1.99 -11.55 -8.03
C MET A 106 1.94 -10.20 -8.72
N VAL A 107 2.78 -10.00 -9.74
CA VAL A 107 2.87 -8.73 -10.46
C VAL A 107 2.74 -8.99 -11.95
N THR A 108 1.87 -8.24 -12.61
CA THR A 108 1.78 -8.16 -14.06
C THR A 108 2.11 -6.76 -14.54
N ARG A 109 2.81 -6.66 -15.67
CA ARG A 109 3.10 -5.38 -16.34
C ARG A 109 2.04 -5.02 -17.36
N ASP A 110 1.25 -5.99 -17.79
CA ASP A 110 0.19 -5.76 -18.76
C ASP A 110 -1.06 -5.20 -18.08
N SER A 111 -1.36 -3.93 -18.36
CA SER A 111 -2.56 -3.25 -17.87
C SER A 111 -3.85 -3.74 -18.52
N SER A 112 -3.74 -4.39 -19.70
CA SER A 112 -4.87 -4.89 -20.48
C SER A 112 -5.16 -6.39 -20.24
N CYS A 113 -4.43 -7.02 -19.35
CA CYS A 113 -4.57 -8.44 -19.06
C CYS A 113 -5.97 -8.76 -18.52
N HIS A 114 -6.65 -9.71 -19.17
CA HIS A 114 -7.97 -10.17 -18.73
C HIS A 114 -7.85 -11.44 -17.90
N PHE A 115 -8.22 -11.32 -16.64
CA PHE A 115 -8.26 -12.46 -15.71
C PHE A 115 -9.64 -13.09 -15.66
N THR A 116 -9.67 -14.41 -15.46
CA THR A 116 -10.92 -15.13 -15.31
C THR A 116 -11.66 -14.73 -14.04
N PRO A 117 -13.00 -14.68 -14.01
CA PRO A 117 -13.78 -14.36 -12.82
C PRO A 117 -13.45 -15.24 -11.61
N ASP A 118 -13.11 -16.51 -11.87
CA ASP A 118 -12.68 -17.46 -10.85
C ASP A 118 -11.40 -17.00 -10.14
N LEU A 119 -10.40 -16.58 -10.88
CA LEU A 119 -9.18 -16.04 -10.32
C LEU A 119 -9.44 -14.71 -9.55
N CYS A 120 -10.30 -13.85 -10.10
CA CYS A 120 -10.67 -12.58 -9.47
C CYS A 120 -11.26 -12.79 -8.06
N SER A 121 -11.94 -13.92 -7.83
CA SER A 121 -12.52 -14.24 -6.52
C SER A 121 -11.49 -14.70 -5.49
N ARG A 122 -10.32 -15.18 -5.91
CA ARG A 122 -9.27 -15.78 -5.06
C ARG A 122 -8.14 -14.84 -4.69
N VAL A 123 -7.95 -13.79 -5.47
CA VAL A 123 -6.87 -12.81 -5.28
C VAL A 123 -7.41 -11.44 -4.91
N THR A 124 -6.55 -10.56 -4.41
CA THR A 124 -6.88 -9.15 -4.23
C THR A 124 -6.18 -8.33 -5.30
N PHE A 125 -6.95 -7.65 -6.15
CA PHE A 125 -6.39 -6.79 -7.18
C PHE A 125 -5.89 -5.48 -6.60
N LEU A 126 -4.66 -5.13 -6.94
CA LEU A 126 -4.05 -3.84 -6.64
C LEU A 126 -3.61 -3.18 -7.93
N ASN A 127 -4.19 -2.04 -8.23
CA ASN A 127 -3.84 -1.30 -9.43
C ASN A 127 -2.84 -0.20 -9.11
N PHE A 128 -1.63 -0.31 -9.67
CA PHE A 128 -0.55 0.67 -9.60
C PHE A 128 -0.38 1.41 -10.94
N THR A 129 -1.39 1.44 -11.78
CA THR A 129 -1.34 2.26 -12.99
C THR A 129 -1.23 3.74 -12.62
N ILE A 130 -0.39 4.44 -13.35
CA ILE A 130 -0.16 5.87 -13.12
C ILE A 130 -1.33 6.64 -13.70
N THR A 131 -2.03 7.39 -12.86
CA THR A 131 -3.05 8.34 -13.31
C THR A 131 -2.41 9.71 -13.58
N PRO A 132 -2.97 10.53 -14.50
CA PRO A 132 -2.44 11.88 -14.76
C PRO A 132 -2.33 12.74 -13.50
N SER A 133 -3.32 12.69 -12.62
CA SER A 133 -3.32 13.43 -11.36
C SER A 133 -2.26 12.91 -10.37
N SER A 134 -2.06 11.59 -10.29
CA SER A 134 -1.03 11.00 -9.44
C SER A 134 0.37 11.39 -9.91
N LEU A 135 0.61 11.35 -11.22
CA LEU A 135 1.89 11.73 -11.81
C LEU A 135 2.19 13.22 -11.61
N GLN A 136 1.18 14.09 -11.80
CA GLN A 136 1.32 15.53 -11.53
C GLN A 136 1.76 15.79 -10.09
N ASN A 137 1.14 15.11 -9.12
CA ASN A 137 1.49 15.26 -7.72
C ASN A 137 2.92 14.74 -7.41
N GLN A 138 3.32 13.62 -8.01
CA GLN A 138 4.68 13.09 -7.85
C GLN A 138 5.73 14.05 -8.43
N ILE A 139 5.51 14.55 -9.65
CA ILE A 139 6.40 15.53 -10.28
C ILE A 139 6.47 16.82 -9.45
N LEU A 140 5.33 17.27 -8.94
CA LEU A 140 5.27 18.46 -8.08
C LEU A 140 6.09 18.25 -6.79
N ASP A 141 5.97 17.10 -6.15
CA ASP A 141 6.76 16.77 -4.95
C ASP A 141 8.27 16.72 -5.24
N ILE A 142 8.68 16.22 -6.42
CA ILE A 142 10.09 16.21 -6.84
C ILE A 142 10.60 17.64 -7.11
N ILE A 143 9.82 18.44 -7.82
CA ILE A 143 10.16 19.84 -8.08
C ILE A 143 10.33 20.60 -6.75
N LEU A 144 9.37 20.48 -5.84
CA LEU A 144 9.44 21.14 -4.53
C LEU A 144 10.62 20.65 -3.69
N LYS A 145 10.95 19.37 -3.76
CA LYS A 145 12.11 18.81 -3.04
C LYS A 145 13.43 19.40 -3.54
N ASN A 146 13.53 19.69 -4.83
CA ASN A 146 14.74 20.25 -5.44
C ASN A 146 14.81 21.77 -5.34
N GLU A 147 13.71 22.48 -5.63
CA GLU A 147 13.67 23.93 -5.69
C GLU A 147 13.43 24.59 -4.32
N ARG A 148 12.57 24.00 -3.50
CA ARG A 148 12.13 24.52 -2.21
C ARG A 148 12.12 23.44 -1.12
N PRO A 149 13.28 22.92 -0.71
CA PRO A 149 13.35 21.83 0.28
C PRO A 149 12.75 22.20 1.64
N GLU A 150 12.75 23.50 1.99
CA GLU A 150 12.15 24.01 3.23
C GLU A 150 10.63 23.84 3.23
N VAL A 151 9.98 24.17 2.10
CA VAL A 151 8.52 24.04 1.92
C VAL A 151 8.10 22.57 1.98
N ASN A 152 8.90 21.69 1.35
CA ASN A 152 8.63 20.26 1.37
C ASN A 152 8.76 19.66 2.78
N LYS A 153 9.79 20.04 3.53
CA LYS A 153 9.94 19.62 4.94
C LYS A 153 8.79 20.12 5.80
N ALA A 154 8.42 21.39 5.68
CA ALA A 154 7.28 21.94 6.41
C ALA A 154 5.98 21.19 6.10
N LYS A 155 5.73 20.83 4.83
CA LYS A 155 4.60 20.00 4.41
C LYS A 155 4.62 18.62 5.06
N GLU A 156 5.78 17.95 5.04
CA GLU A 156 5.93 16.61 5.65
C GLU A 156 5.70 16.63 7.16
N ASP A 157 6.24 17.63 7.84
CA ASP A 157 6.10 17.81 9.30
C ASP A 157 4.65 18.13 9.67
N LEU A 158 3.97 18.98 8.89
CA LEU A 158 2.54 19.26 9.06
C LEU A 158 1.68 18.01 8.87
N ILE A 159 1.95 17.21 7.83
CA ILE A 159 1.21 15.97 7.59
C ILE A 159 1.43 14.97 8.75
N LYS A 160 2.64 14.89 9.30
CA LYS A 160 2.92 14.06 10.48
C LYS A 160 2.15 14.56 11.71
N ALA A 161 2.21 15.86 11.99
CA ALA A 161 1.47 16.46 13.10
C ALA A 161 -0.04 16.24 12.97
N GLN A 162 -0.62 16.43 11.78
CA GLN A 162 -2.04 16.16 11.55
C GLN A 162 -2.42 14.70 11.78
N ARG A 163 -1.55 13.75 11.42
CA ARG A 163 -1.78 12.32 11.69
C ARG A 163 -1.75 12.02 13.18
N GLU A 164 -0.78 12.59 13.90
CA GLU A 164 -0.67 12.44 15.35
C GLU A 164 -1.89 13.02 16.06
N PHE A 165 -2.35 14.21 15.68
CA PHE A 165 -3.56 14.82 16.21
C PHE A 165 -4.82 13.96 15.95
N LYS A 166 -4.96 13.41 14.73
CA LYS A 166 -6.08 12.51 14.42
C LYS A 166 -6.06 11.23 15.25
N LEU A 167 -4.86 10.68 15.51
CA LEU A 167 -4.73 9.52 16.38
C LEU A 167 -5.09 9.85 17.82
N GLN A 168 -4.63 11.00 18.34
CA GLN A 168 -4.97 11.46 19.69
C GLN A 168 -6.46 11.71 19.84
N LEU A 169 -7.12 12.36 18.86
CA LEU A 169 -8.57 12.55 18.87
C LEU A 169 -9.30 11.20 18.94
N ARG A 170 -8.89 10.25 18.12
CA ARG A 170 -9.51 8.92 18.12
C ARG A 170 -9.32 8.19 19.47
N GLN A 171 -8.15 8.30 20.08
CA GLN A 171 -7.91 7.74 21.41
C GLN A 171 -8.81 8.41 22.46
N LEU A 172 -8.93 9.74 22.41
CA LEU A 172 -9.82 10.48 23.31
C LEU A 172 -11.30 10.10 23.11
N GLU A 173 -11.74 9.84 21.88
CA GLU A 173 -13.08 9.34 21.57
C GLU A 173 -13.30 7.94 22.14
N GLU A 174 -12.33 7.04 22.03
CA GLU A 174 -12.38 5.69 22.61
C GLU A 174 -12.39 5.74 24.15
N ASP A 175 -11.59 6.60 24.76
CA ASP A 175 -11.55 6.84 26.21
C ASP A 175 -12.89 7.40 26.72
N LEU A 176 -13.48 8.34 25.96
CA LEU A 176 -14.80 8.90 26.28
C LEU A 176 -15.89 7.84 26.20
N LEU A 177 -15.90 7.02 25.16
CA LEU A 177 -16.86 5.90 25.03
C LEU A 177 -16.67 4.88 26.15
N THR A 178 -15.45 4.61 26.55
CA THR A 178 -15.15 3.69 27.65
C THR A 178 -15.62 4.27 28.99
N ALA A 179 -15.41 5.55 29.22
CA ALA A 179 -15.88 6.25 30.41
C ALA A 179 -17.41 6.29 30.50
N LEU A 180 -18.11 6.47 29.36
CA LEU A 180 -19.56 6.46 29.28
C LEU A 180 -20.18 5.06 29.43
N ASN A 181 -19.47 4.01 28.99
CA ASN A 181 -19.91 2.61 29.09
C ASN A 181 -19.58 1.97 30.45
N SER A 182 -18.77 2.60 31.30
CA SER A 182 -18.54 2.11 32.67
C SER A 182 -19.84 2.20 33.42
N GLU A 183 -20.40 1.01 33.78
CA GLU A 183 -21.69 0.85 34.48
C GLU A 183 -21.65 1.55 35.84
N GLY A 184 -22.34 2.65 35.96
CA GLY A 184 -22.54 3.39 37.22
C GLY A 184 -23.33 4.68 36.99
N ASN A 185 -23.98 5.20 38.02
CA ASN A 185 -24.65 6.50 37.97
C ASN A 185 -23.59 7.59 37.62
N LEU A 186 -23.50 7.94 36.34
CA LEU A 186 -22.58 8.94 35.80
C LEU A 186 -22.62 10.28 36.54
N LEU A 187 -23.77 10.61 37.14
CA LEU A 187 -24.01 11.87 37.85
C LEU A 187 -23.57 11.86 39.34
N GLU A 188 -23.22 10.71 39.88
CA GLU A 188 -22.78 10.56 41.29
C GLU A 188 -21.28 10.34 41.47
N ASN A 189 -20.53 10.24 40.33
CA ASN A 189 -19.11 9.93 40.37
C ASN A 189 -18.29 11.15 39.90
N ASP A 190 -17.87 11.99 40.87
CA ASP A 190 -17.05 13.21 40.64
C ASP A 190 -15.77 12.91 39.85
N GLU A 191 -15.24 11.68 39.98
CA GLU A 191 -14.02 11.26 39.29
C GLU A 191 -14.26 11.07 37.77
N VAL A 192 -15.43 10.55 37.38
CA VAL A 192 -15.82 10.41 35.97
C VAL A 192 -16.10 11.78 35.34
N MET A 193 -16.76 12.66 36.07
CA MET A 193 -17.01 14.03 35.61
C MET A 193 -15.70 14.80 35.37
N SER A 194 -14.74 14.71 36.28
CA SER A 194 -13.43 15.34 36.12
C SER A 194 -12.68 14.79 34.90
N ARG A 195 -12.70 13.48 34.68
CA ARG A 195 -12.10 12.83 33.47
C ARG A 195 -12.76 13.29 32.17
N LEU A 196 -14.09 13.41 32.16
CA LEU A 196 -14.82 13.91 30.98
C LEU A 196 -14.51 15.37 30.67
N GLU A 197 -14.34 16.20 31.70
CA GLU A 197 -13.92 17.61 31.52
C GLU A 197 -12.49 17.69 30.97
N ASP A 198 -11.57 16.87 31.44
CA ASP A 198 -10.20 16.79 30.95
C ASP A 198 -10.14 16.31 29.49
N ILE A 199 -10.92 15.30 29.13
CA ILE A 199 -11.04 14.81 27.74
C ILE A 199 -11.58 15.92 26.84
N LYS A 200 -12.64 16.62 27.28
CA LYS A 200 -13.24 17.72 26.54
C LYS A 200 -12.24 18.86 26.31
N LYS A 201 -11.47 19.22 27.32
CA LYS A 201 -10.42 20.25 27.23
C LYS A 201 -9.35 19.86 26.21
N LYS A 202 -8.80 18.66 26.36
CA LYS A 202 -7.77 18.13 25.42
C LYS A 202 -8.30 18.05 23.98
N SER A 203 -9.54 17.60 23.78
CA SER A 203 -10.17 17.54 22.46
C SER A 203 -10.31 18.94 21.84
N HIS A 204 -10.67 19.94 22.64
CA HIS A 204 -10.79 21.33 22.20
C HIS A 204 -9.41 21.91 21.80
N ASP A 205 -8.37 21.68 22.60
CA ASP A 205 -7.02 22.16 22.33
C ASP A 205 -6.46 21.53 21.05
N ILE A 206 -6.64 20.21 20.85
CA ILE A 206 -6.24 19.53 19.62
C ILE A 206 -7.02 20.05 18.42
N SER A 207 -8.33 20.34 18.56
CA SER A 207 -9.13 20.92 17.47
C SER A 207 -8.62 22.29 17.02
N ILE A 208 -8.18 23.12 17.96
CA ILE A 208 -7.56 24.42 17.63
C ILE A 208 -6.23 24.24 16.90
N GLU A 209 -5.39 23.29 17.32
CA GLU A 209 -4.12 22.99 16.65
C GLU A 209 -4.31 22.43 15.25
N VAL A 210 -5.30 21.56 15.05
CA VAL A 210 -5.69 21.05 13.72
C VAL A 210 -6.11 22.21 12.80
N SER A 211 -6.96 23.13 13.29
CA SER A 211 -7.40 24.28 12.51
C SER A 211 -6.24 25.18 12.10
N LYS A 212 -5.30 25.46 13.02
CA LYS A 212 -4.08 26.23 12.69
C LYS A 212 -3.22 25.53 11.64
N SER A 213 -3.08 24.21 11.75
CA SER A 213 -2.29 23.43 10.78
C SER A 213 -2.93 23.41 9.39
N GLU A 214 -4.28 23.45 9.32
CA GLU A 214 -5.00 23.58 8.06
C GLU A 214 -4.79 24.93 7.38
N ASP A 215 -4.72 26.02 8.14
CA ASP A 215 -4.47 27.35 7.58
C ASP A 215 -3.04 27.45 7.03
N VAL A 216 -2.04 26.93 7.73
CA VAL A 216 -0.67 26.86 7.23
C VAL A 216 -0.58 25.97 5.98
N MET A 217 -1.36 24.87 5.93
CA MET A 217 -1.42 24.02 4.74
C MET A 217 -1.99 24.76 3.53
N LYS A 218 -2.97 25.65 3.71
CA LYS A 218 -3.51 26.50 2.62
C LYS A 218 -2.47 27.46 2.06
N GLU A 219 -1.65 28.07 2.93
CA GLU A 219 -0.56 28.93 2.49
C GLU A 219 0.50 28.17 1.69
N LEU A 220 0.89 26.99 2.16
CA LEU A 220 1.79 26.10 1.43
C LEU A 220 1.20 25.66 0.08
N GLN A 221 -0.12 25.40 0.05
CA GLN A 221 -0.84 25.05 -1.18
C GLN A 221 -0.77 26.18 -2.22
N SER A 222 -0.83 27.44 -1.81
CA SER A 222 -0.69 28.57 -2.73
C SER A 222 0.68 28.58 -3.42
N THR A 223 1.74 28.32 -2.67
CA THR A 223 3.12 28.22 -3.20
C THR A 223 3.26 27.01 -4.14
N MET A 224 2.63 25.88 -3.81
CA MET A 224 2.63 24.69 -4.66
C MET A 224 1.90 24.93 -5.99
N ASN A 225 0.85 25.76 -5.99
CA ASN A 225 0.07 26.07 -7.20
C ASN A 225 0.89 26.86 -8.24
N GLU A 226 1.95 27.55 -7.86
CA GLU A 226 2.88 28.22 -8.78
C GLU A 226 3.60 27.22 -9.69
N TYR A 227 3.91 26.02 -9.15
CA TYR A 227 4.60 24.95 -9.88
C TYR A 227 3.65 23.95 -10.55
N ALA A 228 2.35 24.01 -10.25
CA ALA A 228 1.36 23.09 -10.82
C ALA A 228 1.30 23.11 -12.36
N PRO A 229 1.42 24.26 -13.06
CA PRO A 229 1.44 24.28 -14.53
C PRO A 229 2.63 23.52 -15.13
N LEU A 230 3.80 23.57 -14.48
CA LEU A 230 5.00 22.84 -14.90
C LEU A 230 4.79 21.33 -14.73
N ALA A 231 4.30 20.92 -13.57
CA ALA A 231 3.99 19.51 -13.29
C ALA A 231 2.96 18.94 -14.27
N ASN A 232 1.93 19.72 -14.63
CA ASN A 232 0.92 19.32 -15.60
C ASN A 232 1.51 19.13 -17.01
N LYS A 233 2.36 20.05 -17.47
CA LYS A 233 3.03 19.93 -18.77
C LYS A 233 3.94 18.71 -18.81
N SER A 234 4.72 18.47 -17.75
CA SER A 234 5.62 17.33 -17.64
C SER A 234 4.84 16.00 -17.65
N ALA A 235 3.72 15.93 -16.93
CA ALA A 235 2.86 14.75 -16.94
C ALA A 235 2.28 14.47 -18.33
N ARG A 236 1.86 15.51 -19.07
CA ARG A 236 1.38 15.35 -20.45
C ARG A 236 2.47 14.85 -21.39
N ILE A 237 3.72 15.29 -21.23
CA ILE A 237 4.86 14.80 -22.02
C ILE A 237 5.06 13.31 -21.74
N PHE A 238 5.00 12.88 -20.49
CA PHE A 238 5.09 11.46 -20.13
C PHE A 238 4.05 10.62 -20.85
N PHE A 239 2.78 10.98 -20.77
CA PHE A 239 1.72 10.23 -21.44
C PHE A 239 1.83 10.28 -22.97
N ALA A 240 2.34 11.37 -23.54
CA ALA A 240 2.64 11.42 -24.97
C ALA A 240 3.77 10.47 -25.36
N LEU A 241 4.83 10.33 -24.53
CA LEU A 241 5.89 9.35 -24.73
C LEU A 241 5.39 7.92 -24.53
N ASP A 242 4.53 7.67 -23.53
CA ASP A 242 3.92 6.38 -23.26
C ASP A 242 3.11 5.85 -24.45
N THR A 243 2.44 6.74 -25.19
CA THR A 243 1.73 6.35 -26.42
C THR A 243 2.65 5.85 -27.54
N LEU A 244 3.96 6.14 -27.49
CA LEU A 244 4.92 5.65 -28.50
C LEU A 244 5.14 4.13 -28.40
N GLU A 245 4.83 3.51 -27.26
CA GLU A 245 4.85 2.04 -27.11
C GLU A 245 3.93 1.36 -28.14
N THR A 246 2.82 2.00 -28.53
CA THR A 246 1.89 1.47 -29.55
C THR A 246 2.52 1.37 -30.93
N LEU A 247 3.55 2.16 -31.22
CA LEU A 247 4.29 2.14 -32.49
C LEU A 247 5.35 1.04 -32.48
N HIS A 248 6.12 0.91 -31.41
CA HIS A 248 7.14 -0.12 -31.31
C HIS A 248 7.55 -0.32 -29.83
N TYR A 249 7.71 -1.57 -29.41
CA TYR A 249 8.05 -1.95 -28.04
C TYR A 249 9.36 -1.32 -27.49
N LEU A 250 10.28 -0.95 -28.35
CA LEU A 250 11.53 -0.26 -27.97
C LEU A 250 11.31 1.16 -27.42
N TYR A 251 10.17 1.77 -27.67
CA TYR A 251 9.83 3.11 -27.19
C TYR A 251 9.16 3.08 -25.81
N ARG A 252 9.21 1.98 -25.12
CA ARG A 252 8.72 1.87 -23.74
C ARG A 252 9.71 2.53 -22.79
N TYR A 253 9.37 3.71 -22.31
CA TYR A 253 10.18 4.46 -21.34
C TYR A 253 9.67 4.21 -19.93
N SER A 254 10.60 3.95 -18.98
CA SER A 254 10.23 3.86 -17.57
C SER A 254 9.98 5.25 -16.98
N LEU A 255 9.14 5.32 -15.95
CA LEU A 255 8.91 6.58 -15.22
C LEU A 255 10.21 7.14 -14.63
N SER A 256 11.11 6.28 -14.17
CA SER A 256 12.42 6.67 -13.62
C SER A 256 13.35 7.33 -14.66
N PHE A 257 13.12 7.09 -15.95
CA PHE A 257 13.86 7.75 -17.02
C PHE A 257 13.41 9.20 -17.23
N LEU A 258 12.13 9.49 -16.98
CA LEU A 258 11.58 10.82 -17.12
C LEU A 258 11.86 11.72 -15.90
N MET A 259 11.86 11.15 -14.71
CA MET A 259 12.07 11.84 -13.43
C MET A 259 13.55 12.04 -13.11
#